data_16239469bfe64684547e76a4f07a1beb
#
_entry.id   16239469bfe64684547e76a4f07a1beb
#
_cell.length_a   1.000
_cell.length_b   1.000
_cell.length_c   1.000
_cell.angle_alpha   90.00
_cell.angle_beta   90.00
_cell.angle_gamma   90.00
#
_symmetry.space_group_name_H-M   'P 1'
#
loop_
_entity.id
_entity.type
_entity.pdbx_description
1 polymer ?
#
loop_
_entity_poly.entity_id
_entity_poly.type
_entity_poly.pdbx_seq_one_letter_code
_entity_poly.pdbx_strand_id
1 'polypeptide(L)'
;MIQYLEYLKRIFFTTGTKYIGIILSELTLYQKVYLKYGNLKQNNPVYPKDKPKIWNTHCFPIPPANEHYFNLTWDIRYIYESLISDKIIEYMAAEEIKKFCEIDIKASEERSFKEIRKNIKPKYPHTYQEILIAFYQPLEYDMILDGRHRYIEAEAFSLNKKLPVIHLHSDEIISALVDLNSFLNYIIVRNIKVFYDCVFGGKSMRPLLQFSDFGVYI
;
A
#
# COMPACT_ATOMS: atom_id res chain seq x y z
N MET A 1 -12.53 0.94 10.42
CA MET A 1 -12.77 1.98 9.38
C MET A 1 -13.94 2.90 9.70
N ILE A 2 -15.17 2.42 9.96
CA ILE A 2 -16.35 3.29 10.17
C ILE A 2 -16.17 4.27 11.35
N GLN A 3 -15.78 3.79 12.52
CA GLN A 3 -15.51 4.65 13.70
C GLN A 3 -14.41 5.67 13.41
N TYR A 4 -13.41 5.30 12.64
CA TYR A 4 -12.35 6.19 12.21
C TYR A 4 -12.89 7.29 11.27
N LEU A 5 -13.74 6.96 10.30
CA LEU A 5 -14.36 7.96 9.42
C LEU A 5 -15.27 8.95 10.20
N GLU A 6 -15.98 8.49 11.22
CA GLU A 6 -16.73 9.38 12.12
C GLU A 6 -15.80 10.31 12.93
N TYR A 7 -14.70 9.79 13.44
CA TYR A 7 -13.69 10.58 14.12
C TYR A 7 -13.12 11.68 13.19
N LEU A 8 -12.80 11.33 11.94
CA LEU A 8 -12.29 12.29 10.96
C LEU A 8 -13.31 13.39 10.63
N LYS A 9 -14.59 13.06 10.50
CA LYS A 9 -15.64 14.07 10.29
C LYS A 9 -15.63 15.13 11.38
N ARG A 10 -15.49 14.72 12.64
CA ARG A 10 -15.41 15.64 13.78
C ARG A 10 -14.18 16.54 13.69
N ILE A 11 -13.00 15.96 13.44
CA ILE A 11 -11.76 16.73 13.30
C ILE A 11 -11.89 17.75 12.19
N PHE A 12 -12.23 17.32 10.97
CA PHE A 12 -12.30 18.23 9.84
C PHE A 12 -13.38 19.30 10.00
N PHE A 13 -14.49 18.97 10.62
CA PHE A 13 -15.56 19.94 10.88
C PHE A 13 -15.08 21.13 11.71
N THR A 14 -14.20 20.92 12.68
CA THR A 14 -13.68 21.98 13.54
C THR A 14 -12.65 22.89 12.86
N THR A 15 -12.13 22.52 11.70
CA THR A 15 -11.06 23.28 11.03
C THR A 15 -11.54 24.51 10.28
N GLY A 16 -12.82 24.59 9.94
CA GLY A 16 -13.39 25.68 9.15
C GLY A 16 -12.78 25.84 7.75
N THR A 17 -12.13 24.80 7.23
CA THR A 17 -11.51 24.84 5.89
C THR A 17 -12.54 25.14 4.79
N LYS A 18 -12.15 25.87 3.75
CA LYS A 18 -12.99 26.11 2.57
C LYS A 18 -13.42 24.84 1.84
N TYR A 19 -12.76 23.73 2.08
CA TYR A 19 -13.04 22.41 1.48
C TYR A 19 -13.95 21.54 2.32
N ILE A 20 -14.46 22.04 3.46
CA ILE A 20 -15.17 21.22 4.44
C ILE A 20 -16.39 20.49 3.84
N GLY A 21 -17.14 21.15 2.95
CA GLY A 21 -18.29 20.52 2.29
C GLY A 21 -17.93 19.30 1.48
N ILE A 22 -16.83 19.38 0.71
CA ILE A 22 -16.33 18.27 -0.11
C ILE A 22 -15.84 17.14 0.81
N ILE A 23 -15.04 17.46 1.81
CA ILE A 23 -14.47 16.48 2.73
C ILE A 23 -15.56 15.70 3.47
N LEU A 24 -16.56 16.38 4.03
CA LEU A 24 -17.65 15.72 4.75
C LEU A 24 -18.54 14.88 3.82
N SER A 25 -18.76 15.34 2.59
CA SER A 25 -19.50 14.57 1.57
C SER A 25 -18.78 13.26 1.25
N GLU A 26 -17.46 13.33 0.96
CA GLU A 26 -16.65 12.16 0.66
C GLU A 26 -16.54 11.19 1.83
N LEU A 27 -16.29 11.68 3.05
CA LEU A 27 -16.24 10.82 4.24
C LEU A 27 -17.59 10.12 4.48
N THR A 28 -18.72 10.79 4.17
CA THR A 28 -20.04 10.18 4.26
C THR A 28 -20.26 9.11 3.18
N LEU A 29 -19.77 9.35 1.97
CA LEU A 29 -19.76 8.36 0.90
C LEU A 29 -18.95 7.14 1.30
N TYR A 30 -17.73 7.33 1.81
CA TYR A 30 -16.85 6.23 2.24
C TYR A 30 -17.49 5.38 3.34
N GLN A 31 -18.19 5.98 4.27
CA GLN A 31 -18.96 5.23 5.28
C GLN A 31 -20.05 4.38 4.66
N LYS A 32 -20.85 4.94 3.74
CA LYS A 32 -21.90 4.19 3.04
C LYS A 32 -21.33 3.02 2.26
N VAL A 33 -20.22 3.26 1.53
CA VAL A 33 -19.50 2.24 0.79
C VAL A 33 -19.00 1.13 1.70
N TYR A 34 -18.35 1.51 2.78
CA TYR A 34 -17.77 0.55 3.72
C TYR A 34 -18.85 -0.26 4.45
N LEU A 35 -19.97 0.36 4.81
CA LEU A 35 -21.13 -0.35 5.38
C LEU A 35 -21.71 -1.37 4.40
N LYS A 36 -21.78 -1.01 3.13
CA LYS A 36 -22.38 -1.87 2.09
C LYS A 36 -21.42 -3.02 1.65
N TYR A 37 -20.14 -2.73 1.53
CA TYR A 37 -19.17 -3.62 0.86
C TYR A 37 -18.02 -4.10 1.74
N GLY A 38 -17.66 -3.40 2.81
CA GLY A 38 -16.44 -3.65 3.59
C GLY A 38 -16.39 -4.99 4.33
N ASN A 39 -17.54 -5.65 4.52
CA ASN A 39 -17.62 -7.00 5.12
C ASN A 39 -17.88 -8.09 4.07
N LEU A 40 -17.96 -7.74 2.80
CA LEU A 40 -18.20 -8.72 1.76
C LEU A 40 -16.88 -9.40 1.38
N LYS A 41 -16.89 -10.72 1.38
CA LYS A 41 -15.79 -11.54 0.86
C LYS A 41 -15.83 -11.56 -0.67
N GLN A 42 -15.61 -10.43 -1.29
CA GLN A 42 -15.62 -10.28 -2.74
C GLN A 42 -14.21 -9.99 -3.24
N ASN A 43 -13.94 -10.41 -4.47
CA ASN A 43 -12.70 -10.05 -5.15
C ASN A 43 -12.72 -8.54 -5.50
N ASN A 44 -11.53 -7.96 -5.61
CA ASN A 44 -11.35 -6.64 -6.16
C ASN A 44 -11.96 -6.59 -7.58
N PRO A 45 -12.77 -5.56 -7.90
CA PRO A 45 -13.45 -5.46 -9.20
C PRO A 45 -12.49 -5.38 -10.40
N VAL A 46 -11.27 -4.91 -10.19
CA VAL A 46 -10.23 -4.84 -11.24
C VAL A 46 -9.28 -6.03 -11.24
N TYR A 47 -9.41 -6.93 -10.26
CA TYR A 47 -8.58 -8.13 -10.15
C TYR A 47 -9.09 -9.24 -11.05
N PRO A 48 -8.20 -9.97 -11.76
CA PRO A 48 -8.62 -11.14 -12.53
C PRO A 48 -9.32 -12.18 -11.66
N LYS A 49 -10.38 -12.80 -12.17
CA LYS A 49 -11.28 -13.71 -11.42
C LYS A 49 -10.64 -15.01 -10.91
N ASP A 50 -9.41 -15.28 -11.31
CA ASP A 50 -8.67 -16.44 -10.84
C ASP A 50 -8.21 -16.25 -9.39
N LYS A 51 -8.25 -17.35 -8.63
CA LYS A 51 -7.81 -17.30 -7.23
C LYS A 51 -6.32 -16.96 -7.14
N PRO A 52 -5.95 -16.05 -6.25
CA PRO A 52 -4.55 -15.73 -6.02
C PRO A 52 -3.80 -16.98 -5.56
N LYS A 53 -2.61 -17.19 -6.11
CA LYS A 53 -1.79 -18.36 -5.80
C LYS A 53 -0.68 -18.04 -4.80
N ILE A 54 -0.20 -16.81 -4.82
CA ILE A 54 0.80 -16.30 -3.89
C ILE A 54 0.39 -14.88 -3.52
N TRP A 55 0.08 -14.64 -2.26
CA TRP A 55 -0.28 -13.33 -1.79
C TRP A 55 0.68 -12.82 -0.71
N ASN A 56 0.81 -11.51 -0.62
CA ASN A 56 1.50 -10.85 0.46
C ASN A 56 0.55 -9.83 1.10
N THR A 57 0.51 -9.80 2.43
CA THR A 57 -0.33 -8.89 3.19
C THR A 57 0.53 -7.93 3.98
N HIS A 58 0.32 -6.65 3.77
CA HIS A 58 0.95 -5.58 4.53
C HIS A 58 -0.07 -4.89 5.43
N CYS A 59 0.37 -4.55 6.64
CA CYS A 59 -0.42 -3.84 7.63
C CYS A 59 0.05 -2.38 7.69
N PHE A 60 -0.86 -1.45 7.49
CA PHE A 60 -0.56 -0.03 7.44
C PHE A 60 -1.29 0.72 8.56
N PRO A 61 -0.62 1.70 9.19
CA PRO A 61 -1.31 2.62 10.08
C PRO A 61 -2.21 3.56 9.29
N ILE A 62 -3.29 4.00 9.91
CA ILE A 62 -4.20 5.00 9.33
C ILE A 62 -3.86 6.37 9.90
N PRO A 63 -3.45 7.36 9.08
CA PRO A 63 -3.17 8.71 9.56
C PRO A 63 -4.41 9.38 10.15
N PRO A 64 -4.26 10.28 11.14
CA PRO A 64 -3.03 10.70 11.80
C PRO A 64 -2.67 9.87 13.03
N ALA A 65 -3.60 9.08 13.52
CA ALA A 65 -3.44 8.30 14.73
C ALA A 65 -2.93 6.91 14.34
N ASN A 66 -1.68 6.59 14.70
CA ASN A 66 -1.10 5.26 14.49
C ASN A 66 -1.76 4.15 15.35
N GLU A 67 -2.95 4.41 15.87
CA GLU A 67 -3.73 3.49 16.69
C GLU A 67 -4.63 2.56 15.88
N HIS A 68 -4.94 2.95 14.64
CA HIS A 68 -5.76 2.17 13.73
C HIS A 68 -4.93 1.64 12.57
N TYR A 69 -5.19 0.39 12.20
CA TYR A 69 -4.48 -0.31 11.13
C TYR A 69 -5.46 -0.90 10.14
N PHE A 70 -5.01 -1.07 8.92
CA PHE A 70 -5.71 -1.81 7.88
C PHE A 70 -4.73 -2.69 7.12
N ASN A 71 -5.24 -3.75 6.53
CA ASN A 71 -4.45 -4.68 5.73
C ASN A 71 -4.73 -4.47 4.25
N LEU A 72 -3.68 -4.56 3.46
CA LEU A 72 -3.75 -4.67 2.01
C LEU A 72 -3.11 -5.99 1.61
N THR A 73 -3.79 -6.72 0.74
CA THR A 73 -3.33 -8.02 0.26
C THR A 73 -3.18 -7.99 -1.25
N TRP A 74 -1.97 -8.26 -1.74
CA TRP A 74 -1.63 -8.32 -3.16
C TRP A 74 -1.38 -9.75 -3.61
N ASP A 75 -1.77 -10.07 -4.86
CA ASP A 75 -1.32 -11.29 -5.54
C ASP A 75 0.06 -11.05 -6.18
N ILE A 76 1.08 -11.51 -5.51
CA ILE A 76 2.47 -11.37 -5.95
C ILE A 76 2.72 -12.13 -7.25
N ARG A 77 2.10 -13.29 -7.43
CA ARG A 77 2.25 -14.06 -8.67
C ARG A 77 1.66 -13.32 -9.87
N TYR A 78 0.49 -12.72 -9.72
CA TYR A 78 -0.11 -11.89 -10.77
C TYR A 78 0.80 -10.71 -11.16
N ILE A 79 1.45 -10.08 -10.18
CA ILE A 79 2.41 -9.01 -10.45
C ILE A 79 3.55 -9.55 -11.31
N TYR A 80 4.21 -10.63 -10.92
CA TYR A 80 5.34 -11.20 -11.66
C TYR A 80 4.96 -11.73 -13.04
N GLU A 81 3.81 -12.37 -13.18
CA GLU A 81 3.40 -12.99 -14.44
C GLU A 81 2.73 -12.03 -15.42
N SER A 82 2.13 -10.92 -14.94
CA SER A 82 1.27 -10.08 -15.77
C SER A 82 1.61 -8.60 -15.79
N LEU A 83 2.24 -8.06 -14.74
CA LEU A 83 2.46 -6.62 -14.64
C LEU A 83 3.91 -6.20 -14.93
N ILE A 84 4.86 -7.12 -14.84
CA ILE A 84 6.28 -6.76 -14.95
C ILE A 84 6.96 -7.26 -16.20
N SER A 85 6.24 -7.93 -17.13
CA SER A 85 6.83 -8.50 -18.36
C SER A 85 7.67 -7.52 -19.16
N ASP A 86 7.27 -6.24 -19.16
CA ASP A 86 7.90 -5.17 -19.95
C ASP A 86 8.68 -4.18 -19.09
N LYS A 87 8.87 -4.49 -17.80
CA LYS A 87 9.55 -3.60 -16.87
C LYS A 87 11.07 -3.72 -16.96
N ILE A 88 11.73 -2.59 -16.74
CA ILE A 88 13.19 -2.53 -16.64
C ILE A 88 13.61 -3.10 -15.29
N ILE A 89 14.56 -4.03 -15.32
CA ILE A 89 15.22 -4.54 -14.13
C ILE A 89 16.41 -3.64 -13.83
N GLU A 90 16.38 -2.99 -12.68
CA GLU A 90 17.51 -2.23 -12.14
C GLU A 90 18.32 -3.10 -11.18
N TYR A 91 19.61 -2.83 -11.07
CA TYR A 91 20.48 -3.56 -10.16
C TYR A 91 20.96 -2.62 -9.05
N MET A 92 20.42 -2.78 -7.85
CA MET A 92 20.67 -1.94 -6.69
C MET A 92 21.44 -2.68 -5.60
N ALA A 93 22.38 -1.98 -4.94
CA ALA A 93 22.99 -2.49 -3.72
C ALA A 93 21.97 -2.45 -2.56
N ALA A 94 22.14 -3.31 -1.55
CA ALA A 94 21.24 -3.31 -0.37
C ALA A 94 21.16 -1.94 0.32
N GLU A 95 22.27 -1.20 0.37
CA GLU A 95 22.33 0.18 0.90
C GLU A 95 21.46 1.17 0.09
N GLU A 96 21.42 1.03 -1.22
CA GLU A 96 20.60 1.85 -2.10
C GLU A 96 19.11 1.56 -1.88
N ILE A 97 18.74 0.28 -1.78
CA ILE A 97 17.38 -0.17 -1.46
C ILE A 97 16.96 0.37 -0.08
N LYS A 98 17.87 0.28 0.92
CA LYS A 98 17.62 0.80 2.27
C LYS A 98 17.31 2.28 2.28
N LYS A 99 18.09 3.06 1.54
CA LYS A 99 17.89 4.50 1.42
C LYS A 99 16.59 4.83 0.68
N PHE A 100 16.26 4.07 -0.36
CA PHE A 100 15.07 4.27 -1.17
C PHE A 100 13.79 3.93 -0.39
N CYS A 101 13.79 2.80 0.33
CA CYS A 101 12.65 2.32 1.13
C CYS A 101 12.79 2.61 2.63
N GLU A 102 13.48 3.69 3.03
CA GLU A 102 13.84 3.96 4.42
C GLU A 102 12.64 3.97 5.37
N ILE A 103 11.52 4.57 4.95
CA ILE A 103 10.30 4.65 5.77
C ILE A 103 9.69 3.26 5.98
N ASP A 104 9.56 2.47 4.92
CA ASP A 104 9.02 1.10 5.00
C ASP A 104 9.90 0.20 5.86
N ILE A 105 11.21 0.27 5.65
CA ILE A 105 12.17 -0.53 6.41
C ILE A 105 12.13 -0.18 7.89
N LYS A 106 12.16 1.11 8.25
CA LYS A 106 12.05 1.54 9.65
C LYS A 106 10.73 1.09 10.29
N ALA A 107 9.61 1.28 9.60
CA ALA A 107 8.30 0.85 10.10
C ALA A 107 8.19 -0.67 10.26
N SER A 108 8.92 -1.43 9.46
CA SER A 108 8.91 -2.89 9.46
C SER A 108 9.95 -3.50 10.40
N GLU A 109 11.00 -2.78 10.79
CA GLU A 109 12.10 -3.30 11.62
C GLU A 109 11.64 -3.84 12.98
N GLU A 110 10.64 -3.20 13.58
CA GLU A 110 10.13 -3.63 14.89
C GLU A 110 9.32 -4.93 14.82
N ARG A 111 8.77 -5.28 13.67
CA ARG A 111 7.84 -6.41 13.52
C ARG A 111 8.39 -7.52 12.62
N SER A 112 8.42 -7.29 11.31
CA SER A 112 8.73 -8.36 10.35
C SER A 112 10.23 -8.56 10.12
N PHE A 113 11.01 -7.51 10.01
CA PHE A 113 12.45 -7.64 9.76
C PHE A 113 13.22 -8.27 10.92
N LYS A 114 12.83 -7.97 12.16
CA LYS A 114 13.46 -8.57 13.35
C LYS A 114 13.28 -10.08 13.38
N GLU A 115 12.10 -10.57 13.00
CA GLU A 115 11.84 -12.01 12.94
C GLU A 115 12.57 -12.68 11.77
N ILE A 116 12.57 -12.05 10.60
CA ILE A 116 13.31 -12.56 9.44
C ILE A 116 14.80 -12.63 9.76
N ARG A 117 15.40 -11.57 10.33
CA ARG A 117 16.83 -11.54 10.68
C ARG A 117 17.23 -12.64 11.69
N LYS A 118 16.35 -13.01 12.61
CA LYS A 118 16.61 -14.10 13.56
C LYS A 118 16.66 -15.48 12.91
N ASN A 119 15.96 -15.66 11.80
CA ASN A 119 15.75 -16.94 11.13
C ASN A 119 16.41 -17.01 9.76
N ILE A 120 17.28 -16.04 9.41
CA ILE A 120 17.99 -16.02 8.14
C ILE A 120 18.83 -17.29 8.01
N LYS A 121 18.51 -18.07 6.99
CA LYS A 121 19.34 -19.18 6.52
C LYS A 121 19.90 -18.81 5.15
N PRO A 122 21.21 -18.90 4.93
CA PRO A 122 21.77 -18.76 3.60
C PRO A 122 21.18 -19.86 2.72
N LYS A 123 20.52 -19.49 1.65
CA LYS A 123 19.81 -20.33 0.66
C LYS A 123 18.32 -20.61 0.96
N TYR A 124 17.50 -19.57 0.94
CA TYR A 124 16.09 -19.77 0.64
C TYR A 124 15.91 -19.91 -0.89
N PRO A 125 15.26 -20.98 -1.38
CA PRO A 125 14.87 -21.03 -2.78
C PRO A 125 13.74 -20.02 -3.00
N HIS A 126 14.08 -18.89 -3.60
CA HIS A 126 13.08 -17.88 -3.96
C HIS A 126 12.45 -18.25 -5.31
N THR A 127 11.14 -18.19 -5.41
CA THR A 127 10.41 -18.43 -6.66
C THR A 127 10.76 -17.37 -7.70
N TYR A 128 10.92 -16.14 -7.24
CA TYR A 128 11.31 -14.99 -8.06
C TYR A 128 12.61 -14.38 -7.54
N GLN A 129 13.39 -13.80 -8.43
CA GLN A 129 14.72 -13.25 -8.09
C GLN A 129 14.67 -11.75 -7.81
N GLU A 130 13.75 -11.05 -8.45
CA GLU A 130 13.61 -9.61 -8.37
C GLU A 130 12.96 -9.18 -7.05
N ILE A 131 13.39 -8.03 -6.53
CA ILE A 131 12.72 -7.32 -5.44
C ILE A 131 11.70 -6.38 -6.08
N LEU A 132 10.46 -6.44 -5.64
CA LEU A 132 9.42 -5.50 -6.06
C LEU A 132 9.40 -4.32 -5.11
N ILE A 133 9.69 -3.13 -5.62
CA ILE A 133 9.52 -1.87 -4.92
C ILE A 133 8.32 -1.16 -5.51
N ALA A 134 7.37 -0.77 -4.67
CA ALA A 134 6.17 -0.07 -5.10
C ALA A 134 6.05 1.29 -4.41
N PHE A 135 5.73 2.33 -5.17
CA PHE A 135 5.34 3.61 -4.59
C PHE A 135 3.94 3.49 -3.98
N TYR A 136 3.88 3.53 -2.65
CA TYR A 136 2.63 3.45 -1.91
C TYR A 136 2.01 4.84 -1.76
N GLN A 137 1.22 5.23 -2.74
CA GLN A 137 0.62 6.56 -2.83
C GLN A 137 -0.19 6.99 -1.61
N PRO A 138 -0.96 6.12 -0.91
CA PRO A 138 -1.72 6.52 0.26
C PRO A 138 -0.88 7.16 1.37
N LEU A 139 0.37 6.76 1.53
CA LEU A 139 1.29 7.31 2.53
C LEU A 139 2.53 7.99 1.91
N GLU A 140 2.62 8.05 0.58
CA GLU A 140 3.65 8.76 -0.19
C GLU A 140 5.08 8.29 0.12
N TYR A 141 5.31 6.97 0.18
CA TYR A 141 6.64 6.41 0.30
C TYR A 141 6.81 5.14 -0.55
N ASP A 142 8.06 4.78 -0.81
CA ASP A 142 8.40 3.54 -1.48
C ASP A 142 8.51 2.39 -0.48
N MET A 143 7.91 1.25 -0.82
CA MET A 143 7.92 0.07 0.03
C MET A 143 8.40 -1.17 -0.72
N ILE A 144 9.02 -2.09 0.01
CA ILE A 144 9.33 -3.42 -0.51
C ILE A 144 8.04 -4.25 -0.48
N LEU A 145 7.38 -4.31 -1.64
CA LEU A 145 6.14 -5.09 -1.79
C LEU A 145 6.40 -6.58 -1.71
N ASP A 146 7.48 -7.05 -2.35
CA ASP A 146 8.01 -8.42 -2.20
C ASP A 146 9.53 -8.43 -2.25
N GLY A 147 10.14 -9.48 -1.66
CA GLY A 147 11.60 -9.65 -1.65
C GLY A 147 12.29 -9.19 -0.37
N ARG A 148 11.56 -8.93 0.72
CA ARG A 148 12.15 -8.55 2.01
C ARG A 148 13.20 -9.53 2.52
N HIS A 149 12.99 -10.84 2.35
CA HIS A 149 13.98 -11.86 2.70
C HIS A 149 15.27 -11.72 1.89
N ARG A 150 15.15 -11.53 0.58
CA ARG A 150 16.29 -11.34 -0.33
C ARG A 150 17.09 -10.08 0.01
N TYR A 151 16.38 -8.99 0.33
CA TYR A 151 17.02 -7.76 0.80
C TYR A 151 17.81 -8.00 2.09
N ILE A 152 17.20 -8.64 3.10
CA ILE A 152 17.84 -8.88 4.40
C ILE A 152 19.01 -9.86 4.28
N GLU A 153 18.91 -10.88 3.42
CA GLU A 153 20.03 -11.77 3.12
C GLU A 153 21.21 -11.02 2.50
N ALA A 154 20.95 -10.13 1.55
CA ALA A 154 21.99 -9.33 0.93
C ALA A 154 22.62 -8.33 1.91
N GLU A 155 21.82 -7.68 2.75
CA GLU A 155 22.30 -6.79 3.81
C GLU A 155 23.20 -7.55 4.80
N ALA A 156 22.83 -8.78 5.18
CA ALA A 156 23.56 -9.56 6.19
C ALA A 156 24.82 -10.24 5.66
N PHE A 157 24.80 -10.73 4.42
CA PHE A 157 25.83 -11.66 3.92
C PHE A 157 26.58 -11.19 2.67
N SER A 158 26.14 -10.15 2.00
CA SER A 158 26.68 -9.79 0.69
C SER A 158 26.58 -8.30 0.40
N LEU A 159 27.18 -7.48 1.24
CA LEU A 159 27.15 -6.02 1.14
C LEU A 159 27.45 -5.42 -0.25
N ASN A 160 28.20 -6.12 -1.09
CA ASN A 160 28.58 -5.67 -2.43
C ASN A 160 27.74 -6.29 -3.56
N LYS A 161 26.78 -7.16 -3.26
CA LYS A 161 25.96 -7.81 -4.27
C LYS A 161 24.80 -6.87 -4.67
N LYS A 162 24.73 -6.58 -5.97
CA LYS A 162 23.58 -5.90 -6.53
C LYS A 162 22.42 -6.87 -6.68
N LEU A 163 21.24 -6.45 -6.26
CA LEU A 163 19.99 -7.19 -6.33
C LEU A 163 19.17 -6.69 -7.52
N PRO A 164 18.51 -7.57 -8.27
CA PRO A 164 17.58 -7.15 -9.30
C PRO A 164 16.33 -6.55 -8.63
N VAL A 165 15.94 -5.36 -9.07
CA VAL A 165 14.84 -4.58 -8.53
C VAL A 165 13.92 -4.15 -9.66
N ILE A 166 12.63 -4.20 -9.43
CA ILE A 166 11.60 -3.68 -10.33
C ILE A 166 10.77 -2.66 -9.57
N HIS A 167 10.64 -1.47 -10.16
CA HIS A 167 9.82 -0.39 -9.63
C HIS A 167 8.41 -0.44 -10.21
N LEU A 168 7.41 -0.38 -9.33
CA LEU A 168 5.99 -0.39 -9.66
C LEU A 168 5.35 0.94 -9.28
N HIS A 169 4.54 1.48 -10.17
CA HIS A 169 3.72 2.64 -9.89
C HIS A 169 2.48 2.27 -9.08
N SER A 170 1.94 3.24 -8.34
CA SER A 170 0.75 3.05 -7.51
C SER A 170 -0.46 2.51 -8.28
N ASP A 171 -0.67 2.95 -9.52
CA ASP A 171 -1.82 2.52 -10.32
C ASP A 171 -1.72 1.05 -10.74
N GLU A 172 -0.50 0.56 -10.93
CA GLU A 172 -0.25 -0.84 -11.29
C GLU A 172 -0.56 -1.78 -10.13
N ILE A 173 -0.18 -1.41 -8.91
CA ILE A 173 -0.41 -2.26 -7.73
C ILE A 173 -1.86 -2.33 -7.28
N ILE A 174 -2.70 -1.38 -7.67
CA ILE A 174 -4.15 -1.41 -7.38
C ILE A 174 -4.81 -2.62 -8.03
N SER A 175 -4.44 -2.94 -9.28
CA SER A 175 -4.99 -4.08 -10.00
C SER A 175 -4.62 -5.43 -9.39
N ALA A 176 -3.54 -5.48 -8.62
CA ALA A 176 -3.07 -6.67 -7.93
C ALA A 176 -3.65 -6.86 -6.52
N LEU A 177 -4.43 -5.91 -6.01
CA LEU A 177 -5.14 -6.07 -4.73
C LEU A 177 -6.18 -7.20 -4.87
N VAL A 178 -6.11 -8.17 -3.97
CA VAL A 178 -6.87 -9.43 -4.08
C VAL A 178 -8.35 -9.26 -3.82
N ASP A 179 -8.71 -8.49 -2.80
CA ASP A 179 -10.08 -8.41 -2.31
C ASP A 179 -10.61 -6.98 -2.31
N LEU A 180 -11.93 -6.89 -2.34
CA LEU A 180 -12.63 -5.62 -2.35
C LEU A 180 -12.32 -4.76 -1.13
N ASN A 181 -12.09 -5.36 0.03
CA ASN A 181 -11.77 -4.61 1.25
C ASN A 181 -10.39 -3.93 1.15
N SER A 182 -9.38 -4.64 0.63
CA SER A 182 -8.05 -4.06 0.34
C SER A 182 -8.17 -2.91 -0.67
N PHE A 183 -8.95 -3.09 -1.72
CA PHE A 183 -9.21 -2.07 -2.72
C PHE A 183 -9.88 -0.81 -2.13
N LEU A 184 -10.96 -0.98 -1.34
CA LEU A 184 -11.65 0.13 -0.67
C LEU A 184 -10.71 0.85 0.30
N ASN A 185 -9.96 0.11 1.10
CA ASN A 185 -9.03 0.70 2.05
C ASN A 185 -7.95 1.53 1.34
N TYR A 186 -7.40 1.04 0.23
CA TYR A 186 -6.41 1.77 -0.55
C TYR A 186 -6.94 3.14 -1.00
N ILE A 187 -8.10 3.17 -1.66
CA ILE A 187 -8.71 4.40 -2.18
C ILE A 187 -9.06 5.37 -1.03
N ILE A 188 -9.72 4.87 0.01
CA ILE A 188 -10.16 5.69 1.13
C ILE A 188 -8.97 6.34 1.83
N VAL A 189 -7.92 5.57 2.16
CA VAL A 189 -6.75 6.10 2.88
C VAL A 189 -5.97 7.09 2.03
N ARG A 190 -5.81 6.81 0.74
CA ARG A 190 -5.20 7.75 -0.21
C ARG A 190 -5.94 9.09 -0.24
N ASN A 191 -7.26 9.06 -0.32
CA ASN A 191 -8.07 10.28 -0.35
C ASN A 191 -8.06 11.02 1.00
N ILE A 192 -8.07 10.30 2.11
CA ILE A 192 -7.88 10.88 3.45
C ILE A 192 -6.54 11.61 3.55
N LYS A 193 -5.46 11.05 3.01
CA LYS A 193 -4.15 11.73 2.98
C LYS A 193 -4.23 13.05 2.21
N VAL A 194 -4.96 13.10 1.10
CA VAL A 194 -5.20 14.36 0.38
C VAL A 194 -5.92 15.39 1.25
N PHE A 195 -6.92 14.96 2.03
CA PHE A 195 -7.63 15.87 2.94
C PHE A 195 -6.70 16.42 4.02
N TYR A 196 -5.86 15.58 4.63
CA TYR A 196 -4.86 16.02 5.60
C TYR A 196 -3.88 17.03 5.03
N ASP A 197 -3.32 16.73 3.87
CA ASP A 197 -2.39 17.62 3.19
C ASP A 197 -3.02 18.97 2.88
N CYS A 198 -4.29 18.96 2.48
CA CYS A 198 -5.03 20.17 2.16
C CYS A 198 -5.35 21.01 3.42
N VAL A 199 -5.79 20.36 4.50
CA VAL A 199 -6.27 21.05 5.70
C VAL A 199 -5.15 21.48 6.62
N PHE A 200 -4.19 20.60 6.86
CA PHE A 200 -3.12 20.81 7.82
C PHE A 200 -1.76 21.09 7.17
N GLY A 201 -1.55 20.61 5.95
CA GLY A 201 -0.31 20.80 5.20
C GLY A 201 -0.30 22.03 4.30
N GLY A 202 -1.41 22.79 4.22
CA GLY A 202 -1.52 23.97 3.37
C GLY A 202 -1.41 23.71 1.87
N LYS A 203 -1.55 22.47 1.43
CA LYS A 203 -1.51 22.07 0.02
C LYS A 203 -2.84 22.31 -0.68
N SER A 204 -2.82 22.47 -1.98
CA SER A 204 -4.05 22.49 -2.77
C SER A 204 -4.70 21.11 -2.80
N MET A 205 -6.04 21.09 -2.93
CA MET A 205 -6.79 19.83 -3.08
C MET A 205 -6.38 19.14 -4.38
N ARG A 206 -5.74 17.98 -4.27
CA ARG A 206 -5.41 17.12 -5.42
C ARG A 206 -6.65 16.33 -5.86
N PRO A 207 -6.69 15.84 -7.10
CA PRO A 207 -7.77 14.95 -7.53
C PRO A 207 -7.93 13.74 -6.60
N LEU A 208 -9.17 13.43 -6.25
CA LEU A 208 -9.52 12.24 -5.48
C LEU A 208 -9.67 11.05 -6.42
N LEU A 209 -9.27 9.87 -5.97
CA LEU A 209 -9.63 8.64 -6.67
C LEU A 209 -11.11 8.36 -6.44
N GLN A 210 -11.85 8.16 -7.52
CA GLN A 210 -13.26 7.81 -7.46
C GLN A 210 -13.41 6.29 -7.62
N PHE A 211 -14.39 5.71 -6.94
CA PHE A 211 -14.69 4.29 -7.11
C PHE A 211 -15.12 3.97 -8.54
N SER A 212 -15.79 4.92 -9.21
CA SER A 212 -16.19 4.82 -10.62
C SER A 212 -15.01 4.70 -11.58
N ASP A 213 -13.84 5.25 -11.25
CA ASP A 213 -12.62 5.15 -12.07
C ASP A 213 -12.19 3.69 -12.24
N PHE A 214 -12.65 2.83 -11.34
CA PHE A 214 -12.37 1.40 -11.31
C PHE A 214 -13.62 0.54 -11.59
N GLY A 215 -14.70 1.14 -12.11
CA GLY A 215 -15.93 0.42 -12.44
C GLY A 215 -16.79 0.03 -11.23
N VAL A 216 -16.50 0.58 -10.05
CA VAL A 216 -17.32 0.38 -8.84
C VAL A 216 -18.36 1.50 -8.76
N TYR A 217 -19.57 1.20 -9.16
CA TYR A 217 -20.71 2.13 -9.10
C TYR A 217 -21.49 1.88 -7.79
N ILE A 218 -21.69 2.95 -7.04
CA ILE A 218 -22.28 2.94 -5.69
C ILE A 218 -23.62 3.63 -5.70
#